data_a5935394adbdbb4b2a16e9a118e0a713
#
_entry.id   a5935394adbdbb4b2a16e9a118e0a713
#
_cell.length_a   1.000
_cell.length_b   1.000
_cell.length_c   1.000
_cell.angle_alpha   90.00
_cell.angle_beta   90.00
_cell.angle_gamma   90.00
#
_symmetry.space_group_name_H-M   'P 1'
#
loop_
_entity.id
_entity.type
_entity.pdbx_description
1 polymer ?
#
loop_
_entity_poly.entity_id
_entity_poly.type
_entity_poly.pdbx_seq_one_letter_code
_entity_poly.pdbx_strand_id
1 'polypeptide(L)'
;GFVWSASTLGVSIVACLLAFLLMGTVSNSIIKNEKLYNSMLSYTEGSEAIYDVELVKSDIKSLSNSEIDEVMSRSNLAYPLKERVYENIMTEAFKAEGITTLGDYFNESIVRVIINIVAFIVVYLAVRVLFTFVICWLDYAFIFPQLRKVDFIIGGAVGLARSIIGICVIFML
;
A
#
# COMPACT_ATOMS: atom_id res chain seq x y z
N GLY A 1 -30.89 -2.60 0.68
CA GLY A 1 -31.24 -4.01 0.55
C GLY A 1 -30.08 -4.86 0.05
N PHE A 2 -30.30 -6.15 -0.07
CA PHE A 2 -29.29 -7.15 -0.45
C PHE A 2 -28.59 -6.81 -1.78
N VAL A 3 -29.36 -6.44 -2.81
CA VAL A 3 -28.78 -6.11 -4.14
C VAL A 3 -27.81 -4.96 -4.05
N TRP A 4 -28.15 -3.91 -3.30
CA TRP A 4 -27.26 -2.77 -3.08
C TRP A 4 -26.00 -3.18 -2.31
N SER A 5 -26.14 -3.95 -1.23
CA SER A 5 -25.01 -4.42 -0.42
C SER A 5 -24.12 -5.36 -1.21
N ALA A 6 -24.68 -6.28 -1.99
CA ALA A 6 -23.92 -7.20 -2.86
C ALA A 6 -23.18 -6.44 -3.98
N SER A 7 -23.85 -5.49 -4.64
CA SER A 7 -23.22 -4.66 -5.67
C SER A 7 -22.07 -3.83 -5.12
N THR A 8 -22.26 -3.20 -3.96
CA THR A 8 -21.19 -2.39 -3.33
C THR A 8 -20.04 -3.24 -2.80
N LEU A 9 -20.30 -4.48 -2.36
CA LEU A 9 -19.26 -5.46 -2.03
C LEU A 9 -18.47 -5.84 -3.29
N GLY A 10 -19.15 -6.19 -4.36
CA GLY A 10 -18.54 -6.51 -5.66
C GLY A 10 -17.66 -5.36 -6.17
N VAL A 11 -18.16 -4.13 -6.11
CA VAL A 11 -17.38 -2.93 -6.47
C VAL A 11 -16.14 -2.79 -5.60
N SER A 12 -16.23 -3.03 -4.29
CA SER A 12 -15.08 -2.93 -3.39
C SER A 12 -14.01 -3.96 -3.72
N ILE A 13 -14.40 -5.19 -4.05
CA ILE A 13 -13.48 -6.25 -4.46
C ILE A 13 -12.81 -5.90 -5.79
N VAL A 14 -13.60 -5.51 -6.79
CA VAL A 14 -13.08 -5.13 -8.11
C VAL A 14 -12.17 -3.90 -8.00
N ALA A 15 -12.54 -2.91 -7.20
CA ALA A 15 -11.72 -1.73 -6.96
C ALA A 15 -10.38 -2.09 -6.30
N CYS A 16 -10.38 -3.03 -5.35
CA CYS A 16 -9.16 -3.50 -4.70
C CYS A 16 -8.25 -4.22 -5.70
N LEU A 17 -8.79 -5.12 -6.52
CA LEU A 17 -8.02 -5.84 -7.53
C LEU A 17 -7.42 -4.88 -8.58
N LEU A 18 -8.22 -3.94 -9.09
CA LEU A 18 -7.74 -2.93 -10.04
C LEU A 18 -6.71 -1.99 -9.42
N ALA A 19 -6.90 -1.60 -8.15
CA ALA A 19 -5.92 -0.80 -7.44
C ALA A 19 -4.59 -1.53 -7.34
N PHE A 20 -4.60 -2.82 -7.03
CA PHE A 20 -3.40 -3.63 -6.95
C PHE A 20 -2.68 -3.75 -8.31
N LEU A 21 -3.42 -3.91 -9.39
CA LEU A 21 -2.87 -3.99 -10.75
C LEU A 21 -2.30 -2.66 -11.25
N LEU A 22 -2.97 -1.55 -10.93
CA LEU A 22 -2.65 -0.23 -11.46
C LEU A 22 -1.72 0.58 -10.55
N MET A 23 -1.57 0.22 -9.25
CA MET A 23 -0.74 0.99 -8.32
C MET A 23 0.69 1.17 -8.81
N GLY A 24 1.29 0.14 -9.43
CA GLY A 24 2.65 0.21 -9.96
C GLY A 24 2.81 1.27 -11.05
N THR A 25 1.82 1.40 -11.93
CA THR A 25 1.83 2.43 -12.99
C THR A 25 1.71 3.84 -12.40
N VAL A 26 0.82 4.02 -11.43
CA VAL A 26 0.63 5.31 -10.75
C VAL A 26 1.85 5.65 -9.89
N SER A 27 2.38 4.69 -9.14
CA SER A 27 3.60 4.84 -8.35
C SER A 27 4.78 5.29 -9.22
N ASN A 28 5.02 4.61 -10.33
CA ASN A 28 6.07 5.00 -11.28
C ASN A 28 5.88 6.41 -11.84
N SER A 29 4.62 6.83 -12.03
CA SER A 29 4.32 8.20 -12.49
C SER A 29 4.63 9.25 -11.42
N ILE A 30 4.40 8.93 -10.14
CA ILE A 30 4.77 9.79 -9.01
C ILE A 30 6.29 9.87 -8.88
N ILE A 31 6.99 8.73 -8.95
CA ILE A 31 8.46 8.66 -8.85
C ILE A 31 9.14 9.47 -9.97
N LYS A 32 8.59 9.44 -11.18
CA LYS A 32 9.09 10.24 -12.32
C LYS A 32 8.90 11.74 -12.13
N ASN A 33 8.01 12.16 -11.26
CA ASN A 33 7.84 13.57 -10.93
C ASN A 33 8.82 13.98 -9.83
N GLU A 34 10.01 14.44 -10.23
CA GLU A 34 11.11 14.81 -9.33
C GLU A 34 10.69 15.75 -8.19
N LYS A 35 9.77 16.68 -8.43
CA LYS A 35 9.31 17.62 -7.41
C LYS A 35 8.51 16.92 -6.31
N LEU A 36 7.58 16.05 -6.70
CA LEU A 36 6.77 15.28 -5.75
C LEU A 36 7.65 14.29 -5.00
N TYR A 37 8.50 13.58 -5.73
CA TYR A 37 9.40 12.59 -5.15
C TYR A 37 10.35 13.21 -4.12
N ASN A 38 11.07 14.27 -4.48
CA ASN A 38 12.00 14.96 -3.58
C ASN A 38 11.26 15.58 -2.37
N SER A 39 10.05 16.09 -2.57
CA SER A 39 9.23 16.56 -1.46
C SER A 39 8.89 15.44 -0.49
N MET A 40 8.50 14.27 -0.98
CA MET A 40 8.22 13.11 -0.13
C MET A 40 9.48 12.59 0.55
N LEU A 41 10.60 12.55 -0.17
CA LEU A 41 11.89 12.13 0.38
C LEU A 41 12.35 13.04 1.51
N SER A 42 12.16 14.36 1.40
CA SER A 42 12.56 15.32 2.43
C SER A 42 11.77 15.22 3.74
N TYR A 43 10.57 14.62 3.70
CA TYR A 43 9.76 14.34 4.89
C TYR A 43 9.89 12.92 5.41
N THR A 44 10.72 12.10 4.74
CA THR A 44 10.91 10.71 5.14
C THR A 44 12.18 10.59 5.95
N GLU A 45 12.03 10.16 7.19
CA GLU A 45 13.13 9.97 8.15
C GLU A 45 13.45 8.47 8.29
N GLY A 46 13.56 7.78 7.15
CA GLY A 46 13.81 6.33 7.13
C GLY A 46 15.14 5.93 7.78
N SER A 47 16.12 6.81 7.71
CA SER A 47 17.42 6.62 8.37
C SER A 47 17.31 6.56 9.90
N GLU A 48 16.25 7.11 10.50
CA GLU A 48 15.98 7.00 11.95
C GLU A 48 15.66 5.57 12.39
N ALA A 49 15.29 4.69 11.45
CA ALA A 49 15.13 3.27 11.75
C ALA A 49 16.45 2.57 12.09
N ILE A 50 17.59 3.22 11.79
CA ILE A 50 18.92 2.74 12.10
C ILE A 50 19.35 3.33 13.44
N TYR A 51 19.72 2.47 14.39
CA TYR A 51 20.06 2.86 15.76
C TYR A 51 21.39 3.62 15.94
N ASP A 52 22.26 3.58 14.94
CA ASP A 52 23.61 4.15 14.99
C ASP A 52 23.84 5.15 13.85
N VAL A 53 24.23 6.38 14.23
CA VAL A 53 24.47 7.49 13.30
C VAL A 53 25.67 7.24 12.39
N GLU A 54 26.67 6.48 12.85
CA GLU A 54 27.84 6.14 12.03
C GLU A 54 27.44 5.14 10.94
N LEU A 55 26.59 4.17 11.27
CA LEU A 55 26.07 3.20 10.31
C LEU A 55 25.15 3.85 9.26
N VAL A 56 24.44 4.92 9.60
CA VAL A 56 23.63 5.70 8.64
C VAL A 56 24.49 6.22 7.49
N LYS A 57 25.70 6.67 7.80
CA LYS A 57 26.64 7.26 6.82
C LYS A 57 27.55 6.23 6.15
N SER A 58 27.52 4.99 6.61
CA SER A 58 28.39 3.94 6.09
C SER A 58 28.02 3.55 4.67
N ASP A 59 29.02 3.30 3.84
CA ASP A 59 28.81 2.69 2.52
C ASP A 59 28.36 1.24 2.70
N ILE A 60 27.24 0.87 2.08
CA ILE A 60 26.64 -0.47 2.17
C ILE A 60 27.66 -1.55 1.76
N LYS A 61 28.52 -1.25 0.81
CA LYS A 61 29.56 -2.18 0.33
C LYS A 61 30.68 -2.42 1.33
N SER A 62 30.87 -1.52 2.27
CA SER A 62 31.90 -1.64 3.31
C SER A 62 31.43 -2.45 4.51
N LEU A 63 30.11 -2.66 4.64
CA LEU A 63 29.53 -3.41 5.74
C LEU A 63 29.70 -4.92 5.54
N SER A 64 30.05 -5.61 6.62
CA SER A 64 30.05 -7.07 6.65
C SER A 64 28.62 -7.61 6.81
N ASN A 65 28.39 -8.85 6.41
CA ASN A 65 27.09 -9.49 6.59
C ASN A 65 26.62 -9.49 8.05
N SER A 66 27.54 -9.64 9.00
CA SER A 66 27.23 -9.58 10.43
C SER A 66 26.77 -8.21 10.91
N GLU A 67 27.32 -7.14 10.36
CA GLU A 67 26.88 -5.76 10.66
C GLU A 67 25.50 -5.49 10.05
N ILE A 68 25.26 -5.96 8.83
CA ILE A 68 23.95 -5.87 8.20
C ILE A 68 22.89 -6.63 9.02
N ASP A 69 23.19 -7.84 9.46
CA ASP A 69 22.31 -8.65 10.32
C ASP A 69 22.02 -7.91 11.63
N GLU A 70 23.02 -7.29 12.25
CA GLU A 70 22.86 -6.53 13.49
C GLU A 70 21.97 -5.30 13.26
N VAL A 71 22.22 -4.50 12.22
CA VAL A 71 21.38 -3.34 11.84
C VAL A 71 19.95 -3.78 11.61
N MET A 72 19.75 -4.85 10.84
CA MET A 72 18.41 -5.33 10.52
C MET A 72 17.70 -5.88 11.74
N SER A 73 18.41 -6.57 12.65
CA SER A 73 17.81 -7.10 13.89
C SER A 73 17.28 -5.98 14.80
N ARG A 74 18.03 -4.90 14.91
CA ARG A 74 17.72 -3.74 15.76
C ARG A 74 16.86 -2.67 15.09
N SER A 75 16.74 -2.70 13.75
CA SER A 75 15.95 -1.71 13.03
C SER A 75 14.47 -1.77 13.41
N ASN A 76 13.84 -0.61 13.55
CA ASN A 76 12.42 -0.45 13.86
C ASN A 76 11.55 -0.48 12.60
N LEU A 77 11.90 -1.34 11.64
CA LEU A 77 11.10 -1.52 10.44
C LEU A 77 10.02 -2.57 10.66
N ALA A 78 8.80 -2.26 10.24
CA ALA A 78 7.67 -3.19 10.31
C ALA A 78 7.81 -4.33 9.28
N TYR A 79 7.32 -5.52 9.63
CA TYR A 79 7.11 -6.60 8.68
C TYR A 79 6.02 -6.20 7.65
N PRO A 80 6.14 -6.48 6.33
CA PRO A 80 7.22 -7.22 5.64
C PRO A 80 8.35 -6.32 5.09
N LEU A 81 8.35 -5.02 5.38
CA LEU A 81 9.34 -4.08 4.86
C LEU A 81 10.75 -4.47 5.29
N LYS A 82 10.92 -4.89 6.54
CA LYS A 82 12.19 -5.32 7.09
C LYS A 82 12.83 -6.45 6.27
N GLU A 83 12.05 -7.48 5.94
CA GLU A 83 12.54 -8.61 5.13
C GLU A 83 12.90 -8.18 3.71
N ARG A 84 12.10 -7.30 3.10
CA ARG A 84 12.37 -6.80 1.75
C ARG A 84 13.63 -5.95 1.68
N VAL A 85 13.83 -5.08 2.66
CA VAL A 85 15.06 -4.26 2.76
C VAL A 85 16.28 -5.16 2.90
N TYR A 86 16.20 -6.16 3.78
CA TYR A 86 17.27 -7.13 3.98
C TYR A 86 17.60 -7.91 2.70
N GLU A 87 16.59 -8.49 2.04
CA GLU A 87 16.75 -9.22 0.78
C GLU A 87 17.38 -8.35 -0.31
N ASN A 88 16.93 -7.11 -0.44
CA ASN A 88 17.47 -6.18 -1.42
C ASN A 88 18.92 -5.77 -1.13
N ILE A 89 19.30 -5.63 0.13
CA ILE A 89 20.70 -5.38 0.51
C ILE A 89 21.56 -6.58 0.14
N MET A 90 21.13 -7.79 0.48
CA MET A 90 21.85 -9.02 0.19
C MET A 90 21.97 -9.31 -1.32
N THR A 91 20.99 -8.95 -2.11
CA THR A 91 20.99 -9.09 -3.58
C THR A 91 21.64 -7.90 -4.29
N GLU A 92 22.11 -6.90 -3.55
CA GLU A 92 22.73 -5.67 -4.08
C GLU A 92 21.80 -4.88 -5.03
N ALA A 93 20.47 -4.98 -4.85
CA ALA A 93 19.50 -4.28 -5.68
C ALA A 93 19.65 -2.76 -5.64
N PHE A 94 20.21 -2.21 -4.57
CA PHE A 94 20.49 -0.78 -4.41
C PHE A 94 21.50 -0.22 -5.43
N LYS A 95 22.36 -1.06 -6.01
CA LYS A 95 23.37 -0.62 -7.01
C LYS A 95 22.75 -0.02 -8.26
N ALA A 96 21.57 -0.50 -8.65
CA ALA A 96 20.88 -0.02 -9.84
C ALA A 96 20.36 1.43 -9.68
N GLU A 97 20.26 1.92 -8.46
CA GLU A 97 19.69 3.22 -8.12
C GLU A 97 20.74 4.29 -7.79
N GLY A 98 22.03 3.93 -7.82
CA GLY A 98 23.14 4.86 -7.51
C GLY A 98 23.25 5.19 -6.02
N ILE A 99 22.56 4.47 -5.16
CA ILE A 99 22.59 4.65 -3.70
C ILE A 99 23.88 4.02 -3.16
N THR A 100 24.54 4.70 -2.24
CA THR A 100 25.79 4.24 -1.66
C THR A 100 25.72 4.06 -0.15
N THR A 101 25.00 4.92 0.56
CA THR A 101 24.91 4.87 2.02
C THR A 101 23.70 4.07 2.51
N LEU A 102 23.84 3.47 3.68
CA LEU A 102 22.77 2.70 4.29
C LEU A 102 21.55 3.57 4.64
N GLY A 103 21.81 4.80 5.12
CA GLY A 103 20.75 5.74 5.47
C GLY A 103 19.93 6.17 4.26
N ASP A 104 20.59 6.49 3.14
CA ASP A 104 19.90 6.86 1.90
C ASP A 104 19.06 5.69 1.38
N TYR A 105 19.55 4.46 1.53
CA TYR A 105 18.81 3.28 1.13
C TYR A 105 17.55 3.06 1.98
N PHE A 106 17.63 3.28 3.29
CA PHE A 106 16.46 3.20 4.15
C PHE A 106 15.43 4.29 3.83
N ASN A 107 15.89 5.54 3.62
CA ASN A 107 15.02 6.63 3.21
C ASN A 107 14.30 6.30 1.89
N GLU A 108 15.05 5.86 0.88
CA GLU A 108 14.51 5.49 -0.44
C GLU A 108 13.49 4.36 -0.34
N SER A 109 13.79 3.32 0.43
CA SER A 109 12.90 2.17 0.61
C SER A 109 11.57 2.58 1.24
N ILE A 110 11.61 3.42 2.28
CA ILE A 110 10.40 3.88 2.97
C ILE A 110 9.58 4.81 2.07
N VAL A 111 10.21 5.75 1.36
CA VAL A 111 9.51 6.62 0.40
C VAL A 111 8.78 5.81 -0.66
N ARG A 112 9.42 4.79 -1.22
CA ARG A 112 8.80 3.94 -2.23
C ARG A 112 7.58 3.18 -1.68
N VAL A 113 7.66 2.70 -0.45
CA VAL A 113 6.51 2.06 0.21
C VAL A 113 5.38 3.05 0.41
N ILE A 114 5.67 4.26 0.91
CA ILE A 114 4.66 5.32 1.09
C ILE A 114 4.02 5.67 -0.25
N ILE A 115 4.80 5.85 -1.32
CA ILE A 115 4.29 6.15 -2.67
C ILE A 115 3.37 5.03 -3.16
N ASN A 116 3.73 3.76 -2.94
CA ASN A 116 2.91 2.62 -3.34
C ASN A 116 1.58 2.60 -2.56
N ILE A 117 1.60 2.87 -1.26
CA ILE A 117 0.39 2.96 -0.43
C ILE A 117 -0.52 4.10 -0.92
N VAL A 118 0.04 5.29 -1.14
CA VAL A 118 -0.71 6.44 -1.65
C VAL A 118 -1.30 6.15 -3.03
N ALA A 119 -0.51 5.57 -3.93
CA ALA A 119 -0.97 5.18 -5.26
C ALA A 119 -2.11 4.17 -5.18
N PHE A 120 -2.00 3.16 -4.31
CA PHE A 120 -3.07 2.19 -4.09
C PHE A 120 -4.36 2.87 -3.60
N ILE A 121 -4.27 3.72 -2.58
CA ILE A 121 -5.44 4.43 -2.03
C ILE A 121 -6.11 5.30 -3.10
N VAL A 122 -5.33 6.06 -3.85
CA VAL A 122 -5.85 6.97 -4.90
C VAL A 122 -6.58 6.15 -5.97
N VAL A 123 -5.98 5.08 -6.48
CA VAL A 123 -6.60 4.23 -7.49
C VAL A 123 -7.86 3.55 -6.93
N TYR A 124 -7.78 3.00 -5.72
CA TYR A 124 -8.92 2.36 -5.07
C TYR A 124 -10.12 3.30 -4.94
N LEU A 125 -9.89 4.52 -4.45
CA LEU A 125 -10.94 5.52 -4.29
C LEU A 125 -11.50 5.96 -5.65
N ALA A 126 -10.64 6.22 -6.63
CA ALA A 126 -11.06 6.63 -7.96
C ALA A 126 -11.95 5.57 -8.63
N VAL A 127 -11.50 4.32 -8.61
CA VAL A 127 -12.27 3.20 -9.19
C VAL A 127 -13.58 2.99 -8.44
N ARG A 128 -13.55 3.03 -7.11
CA ARG A 128 -14.74 2.88 -6.28
C ARG A 128 -15.78 3.96 -6.55
N VAL A 129 -15.36 5.23 -6.63
CA VAL A 129 -16.25 6.35 -6.94
C VAL A 129 -16.86 6.18 -8.32
N LEU A 130 -16.04 5.83 -9.31
CA LEU A 130 -16.49 5.62 -10.69
C LEU A 130 -17.53 4.51 -10.79
N PHE A 131 -17.28 3.34 -10.20
CA PHE A 131 -18.24 2.24 -10.22
C PHE A 131 -19.50 2.54 -9.42
N THR A 132 -19.40 3.25 -8.28
CA THR A 132 -20.56 3.69 -7.51
C THR A 132 -21.43 4.62 -8.34
N PHE A 133 -20.79 5.57 -9.07
CA PHE A 133 -21.50 6.47 -9.98
C PHE A 133 -22.22 5.70 -11.10
N VAL A 134 -21.57 4.73 -11.72
CA VAL A 134 -22.18 3.87 -12.74
C VAL A 134 -23.40 3.11 -12.20
N ILE A 135 -23.29 2.53 -11.00
CA ILE A 135 -24.41 1.82 -10.37
C ILE A 135 -25.57 2.76 -10.08
N CYS A 136 -25.29 3.96 -9.55
CA CYS A 136 -26.33 4.97 -9.30
C CYS A 136 -27.00 5.42 -10.59
N TRP A 137 -26.24 5.54 -11.69
CA TRP A 137 -26.77 5.97 -12.99
C TRP A 137 -27.65 4.91 -13.64
N LEU A 138 -27.35 3.63 -13.43
CA LEU A 138 -28.15 2.52 -13.97
C LEU A 138 -29.49 2.35 -13.24
N ASP A 139 -29.75 3.09 -12.15
CA ASP A 139 -31.01 3.13 -11.38
C ASP A 139 -31.61 1.76 -11.11
N TYR A 140 -30.81 0.85 -10.57
CA TYR A 140 -31.24 -0.51 -10.29
C TYR A 140 -32.04 -0.58 -9.00
N ALA A 141 -33.28 -0.18 -9.06
CA ALA A 141 -34.30 -0.53 -8.07
C ALA A 141 -34.90 -1.88 -8.39
N PHE A 142 -34.17 -2.96 -8.36
CA PHE A 142 -34.78 -4.31 -8.30
C PHE A 142 -35.35 -4.53 -6.91
N ILE A 143 -36.59 -4.05 -6.71
CA ILE A 143 -37.33 -4.30 -5.49
C ILE A 143 -38.01 -5.66 -5.68
N PHE A 144 -37.58 -6.69 -4.96
CA PHE A 144 -38.26 -7.94 -4.82
C PHE A 144 -39.22 -7.87 -3.61
N PRO A 145 -40.51 -7.51 -3.79
CA PRO A 145 -41.43 -7.26 -2.67
C PRO A 145 -41.67 -8.49 -1.78
N GLN A 146 -41.54 -9.68 -2.35
CA GLN A 146 -41.72 -10.94 -1.63
C GLN A 146 -40.55 -11.37 -0.74
N LEU A 147 -39.36 -10.78 -0.94
CA LEU A 147 -38.13 -11.15 -0.24
C LEU A 147 -37.66 -10.08 0.75
N ARG A 148 -38.52 -9.14 1.11
CA ARG A 148 -38.14 -7.98 1.93
C ARG A 148 -37.47 -8.33 3.28
N LYS A 149 -37.93 -9.38 3.95
CA LYS A 149 -37.35 -9.86 5.22
C LYS A 149 -36.01 -10.54 5.02
N VAL A 150 -35.92 -11.36 3.96
CA VAL A 150 -34.69 -12.06 3.59
C VAL A 150 -33.67 -11.05 3.08
N ASP A 151 -34.06 -10.03 2.32
CA ASP A 151 -33.24 -8.95 1.83
C ASP A 151 -32.62 -8.15 2.99
N PHE A 152 -33.35 -7.95 4.09
CA PHE A 152 -32.83 -7.28 5.27
C PHE A 152 -31.74 -8.10 5.99
N ILE A 153 -31.98 -9.39 6.24
CA ILE A 153 -31.04 -10.27 6.97
C ILE A 153 -29.76 -10.50 6.14
N ILE A 154 -29.93 -10.88 4.87
CA ILE A 154 -28.81 -11.14 3.98
C ILE A 154 -28.05 -9.83 3.66
N GLY A 155 -28.76 -8.72 3.47
CA GLY A 155 -28.16 -7.41 3.29
C GLY A 155 -27.31 -6.98 4.48
N GLY A 156 -27.75 -7.29 5.71
CA GLY A 156 -27.00 -7.08 6.93
C GLY A 156 -25.72 -7.92 6.99
N ALA A 157 -25.82 -9.22 6.67
CA ALA A 157 -24.66 -10.12 6.64
C ALA A 157 -23.62 -9.70 5.59
N VAL A 158 -24.05 -9.33 4.39
CA VAL A 158 -23.17 -8.83 3.33
C VAL A 158 -22.53 -7.48 3.72
N GLY A 159 -23.30 -6.61 4.41
CA GLY A 159 -22.77 -5.35 4.95
C GLY A 159 -21.67 -5.55 6.00
N LEU A 160 -21.84 -6.54 6.89
CA LEU A 160 -20.79 -6.92 7.86
C LEU A 160 -19.56 -7.47 7.16
N ALA A 161 -19.70 -8.38 6.20
CA ALA A 161 -18.60 -8.92 5.42
C ALA A 161 -17.80 -7.80 4.72
N ARG A 162 -18.49 -6.84 4.13
CA ARG A 162 -17.88 -5.65 3.52
C ARG A 162 -17.07 -4.82 4.52
N SER A 163 -17.61 -4.61 5.74
CA SER A 163 -16.92 -3.87 6.78
C SER A 163 -15.65 -4.57 7.24
N ILE A 164 -15.70 -5.89 7.39
CA ILE A 164 -14.52 -6.71 7.74
C ILE A 164 -13.45 -6.60 6.64
N ILE A 165 -13.83 -6.74 5.37
CA ILE A 165 -12.90 -6.59 4.23
C ILE A 165 -12.29 -5.18 4.23
N GLY A 166 -13.09 -4.14 4.47
CA GLY A 166 -12.60 -2.77 4.56
C GLY A 166 -11.58 -2.58 5.68
N ILE A 167 -11.83 -3.16 6.84
CA ILE A 167 -10.89 -3.13 7.97
C ILE A 167 -9.61 -3.89 7.62
N CYS A 168 -9.71 -5.10 7.04
CA CYS A 168 -8.53 -5.87 6.61
C CYS A 168 -7.67 -5.10 5.62
N VAL A 169 -8.28 -4.41 4.66
CA VAL A 169 -7.54 -3.58 3.69
C VAL A 169 -6.78 -2.46 4.39
N ILE A 170 -7.39 -1.81 5.40
CA ILE A 170 -6.73 -0.75 6.18
C ILE A 170 -5.55 -1.31 6.99
N PHE A 171 -5.69 -2.52 7.55
CA PHE A 171 -4.60 -3.16 8.30
C PHE A 171 -3.48 -3.73 7.42
N MET A 172 -3.72 -3.94 6.13
CA MET A 172 -2.70 -4.38 5.16
C MET A 172 -1.88 -3.22 4.56
N LEU A 173 -2.36 -1.98 4.72
CA LEU A 173 -1.67 -0.75 4.29
C LEU A 173 -0.75 -0.22 5.37
#